data_43ea64ad6e1ccc0c0eccd1ba3242268d
#
_entry.id   43ea64ad6e1ccc0c0eccd1ba3242268d
#
_cell.length_a   1.000
_cell.length_b   1.000
_cell.length_c   1.000
_cell.angle_alpha   90.00
_cell.angle_beta   90.00
_cell.angle_gamma   90.00
#
_symmetry.space_group_name_H-M   'P 1'
#
loop_
_entity.id
_entity.type
_entity.pdbx_description
1 polymer ?
#
loop_
_entity_poly.entity_id
_entity_poly.type
_entity_poly.pdbx_seq_one_letter_code
_entity_poly.pdbx_strand_id
1 'polypeptide(L)'
;QLIEPAQDSAEHYFNQILAIDADSSEALAGLQRIREARIKVFTDLAEQRLADGLLTEPSEDNADFYYRQALAIDPQHAGALDGLSRVLQARIARYLALAEQSIADKRLLLPEEDSAVYYYRQILGWSPDNAEALAGLSRVALLYRDLANAAYRRSDFPAALAMIERGLQAEPQNPELLQMQGEHQQLLADARAANARAAADRAAREERERSSNPIKRAWNNIFGQ
;
A
#
# COMPACT_ATOMS: atom_id res chain seq x y z
N GLN A 1 -43.75 12.88 14.09
CA GLN A 1 -42.49 13.64 13.82
C GLN A 1 -41.64 13.65 15.08
N LEU A 2 -40.44 13.02 15.01
CA LEU A 2 -39.59 12.85 16.20
C LEU A 2 -38.71 14.10 16.45
N ILE A 3 -38.17 14.68 15.39
CA ILE A 3 -37.20 15.80 15.45
C ILE A 3 -37.54 16.95 14.49
N GLU A 4 -38.41 16.75 13.49
CA GLU A 4 -38.77 17.77 12.53
C GLU A 4 -40.30 17.90 12.40
N PRO A 5 -40.81 19.12 12.14
CA PRO A 5 -40.01 20.37 12.11
C PRO A 5 -39.47 20.72 13.50
N ALA A 6 -38.32 21.42 13.57
CA ALA A 6 -37.54 21.61 14.80
C ALA A 6 -38.35 22.23 15.97
N GLN A 7 -39.33 23.08 15.68
CA GLN A 7 -40.16 23.76 16.67
C GLN A 7 -41.50 23.05 16.94
N ASP A 8 -41.79 21.95 16.24
CA ASP A 8 -43.01 21.15 16.39
C ASP A 8 -42.67 19.65 16.37
N SER A 9 -41.67 19.28 17.07
CA SER A 9 -41.21 17.89 17.20
C SER A 9 -41.38 17.39 18.62
N ALA A 10 -41.49 16.08 18.78
CA ALA A 10 -41.50 15.45 20.09
C ALA A 10 -40.28 15.82 20.94
N GLU A 11 -39.10 15.89 20.31
CA GLU A 11 -37.85 16.28 20.96
C GLU A 11 -37.92 17.70 21.53
N HIS A 12 -38.48 18.65 20.76
CA HIS A 12 -38.68 20.03 21.22
C HIS A 12 -39.58 20.11 22.46
N TYR A 13 -40.72 19.43 22.44
CA TYR A 13 -41.64 19.45 23.58
C TYR A 13 -41.08 18.79 24.84
N PHE A 14 -40.35 17.67 24.72
CA PHE A 14 -39.67 17.08 25.87
C PHE A 14 -38.60 17.99 26.44
N ASN A 15 -37.86 18.71 25.61
CA ASN A 15 -36.87 19.68 26.06
C ASN A 15 -37.54 20.89 26.76
N GLN A 16 -38.71 21.33 26.32
CA GLN A 16 -39.50 22.38 27.04
C GLN A 16 -39.95 21.89 28.41
N ILE A 17 -40.39 20.64 28.54
CA ILE A 17 -40.78 20.06 29.83
C ILE A 17 -39.56 20.03 30.76
N LEU A 18 -38.41 19.60 30.28
CA LEU A 18 -37.15 19.57 31.08
C LEU A 18 -36.64 20.96 31.46
N ALA A 19 -36.97 21.99 30.70
CA ALA A 19 -36.67 23.38 31.05
C ALA A 19 -37.52 23.87 32.25
N ILE A 20 -38.69 23.29 32.49
CA ILE A 20 -39.59 23.60 33.61
C ILE A 20 -39.32 22.66 34.80
N ASP A 21 -39.21 21.36 34.51
CA ASP A 21 -38.95 20.29 35.49
C ASP A 21 -37.83 19.40 34.97
N ALA A 22 -36.58 19.67 35.42
CA ALA A 22 -35.39 18.97 34.96
C ALA A 22 -35.37 17.47 35.31
N ASP A 23 -36.14 17.06 36.31
CA ASP A 23 -36.21 15.68 36.80
C ASP A 23 -37.44 14.93 36.25
N SER A 24 -38.17 15.52 35.29
CA SER A 24 -39.31 14.85 34.68
C SER A 24 -38.94 13.51 34.04
N SER A 25 -39.33 12.42 34.71
CA SER A 25 -39.07 11.05 34.27
C SER A 25 -39.67 10.73 32.90
N GLU A 26 -40.85 11.31 32.61
CA GLU A 26 -41.57 11.12 31.35
C GLU A 26 -40.85 11.79 30.18
N ALA A 27 -40.34 13.02 30.41
CA ALA A 27 -39.57 13.74 29.38
C ALA A 27 -38.23 13.08 29.10
N LEU A 28 -37.50 12.66 30.15
CA LEU A 28 -36.22 11.90 30.00
C LEU A 28 -36.45 10.59 29.26
N ALA A 29 -37.47 9.80 29.62
CA ALA A 29 -37.82 8.57 28.92
C ALA A 29 -38.26 8.83 27.48
N GLY A 30 -38.95 9.96 27.22
CA GLY A 30 -39.33 10.39 25.87
C GLY A 30 -38.13 10.68 24.99
N LEU A 31 -37.14 11.45 25.48
CA LEU A 31 -35.90 11.74 24.78
C LEU A 31 -35.08 10.48 24.55
N GLN A 32 -35.02 9.57 25.51
CA GLN A 32 -34.32 8.30 25.37
C GLN A 32 -34.94 7.45 24.24
N ARG A 33 -36.27 7.35 24.17
CA ARG A 33 -36.96 6.65 23.05
C ARG A 33 -36.70 7.29 21.70
N ILE A 34 -36.59 8.62 21.61
CA ILE A 34 -36.24 9.30 20.36
C ILE A 34 -34.80 8.96 19.95
N ARG A 35 -33.88 8.97 20.90
CA ARG A 35 -32.48 8.61 20.67
C ARG A 35 -32.34 7.17 20.14
N GLU A 36 -33.00 6.22 20.80
CA GLU A 36 -33.02 4.81 20.40
C GLU A 36 -33.64 4.60 19.00
N ALA A 37 -34.74 5.30 18.70
CA ALA A 37 -35.38 5.24 17.40
C ALA A 37 -34.45 5.77 16.27
N ARG A 38 -33.73 6.87 16.53
CA ARG A 38 -32.75 7.44 15.57
C ARG A 38 -31.54 6.48 15.34
N ILE A 39 -31.01 5.92 16.41
CA ILE A 39 -29.93 4.91 16.31
C ILE A 39 -30.42 3.74 15.46
N LYS A 40 -31.63 3.23 15.74
CA LYS A 40 -32.18 2.12 14.97
C LYS A 40 -32.31 2.44 13.48
N VAL A 41 -32.77 3.63 13.10
CA VAL A 41 -32.89 4.04 11.71
C VAL A 41 -31.48 4.01 11.03
N PHE A 42 -30.49 4.57 11.68
CA PHE A 42 -29.13 4.58 11.12
C PHE A 42 -28.52 3.17 11.04
N THR A 43 -28.70 2.34 12.05
CA THR A 43 -28.19 0.96 12.01
C THR A 43 -28.92 0.12 10.95
N ASP A 44 -30.22 0.26 10.78
CA ASP A 44 -31.00 -0.42 9.73
C ASP A 44 -30.49 -0.01 8.32
N LEU A 45 -30.26 1.30 8.09
CA LEU A 45 -29.69 1.79 6.84
C LEU A 45 -28.28 1.27 6.62
N ALA A 46 -27.45 1.27 7.66
CA ALA A 46 -26.09 0.75 7.58
C ALA A 46 -26.06 -0.75 7.19
N GLU A 47 -26.91 -1.57 7.82
CA GLU A 47 -27.05 -2.99 7.49
C GLU A 47 -27.50 -3.19 6.03
N GLN A 48 -28.43 -2.39 5.55
CA GLN A 48 -28.84 -2.44 4.16
C GLN A 48 -27.68 -2.11 3.22
N ARG A 49 -26.93 -1.01 3.47
CA ARG A 49 -25.78 -0.63 2.65
C ARG A 49 -24.67 -1.67 2.70
N LEU A 50 -24.43 -2.28 3.87
CA LEU A 50 -23.47 -3.38 4.01
C LEU A 50 -23.87 -4.59 3.16
N ALA A 51 -25.16 -4.96 3.17
CA ALA A 51 -25.69 -6.05 2.35
C ALA A 51 -25.59 -5.74 0.85
N ASP A 52 -25.78 -4.48 0.44
CA ASP A 52 -25.64 -4.01 -0.94
C ASP A 52 -24.16 -3.89 -1.38
N GLY A 53 -23.20 -4.10 -0.48
CA GLY A 53 -21.77 -3.94 -0.74
C GLY A 53 -21.29 -2.49 -0.83
N LEU A 54 -22.13 -1.52 -0.44
CA LEU A 54 -21.81 -0.10 -0.35
C LEU A 54 -21.09 0.17 0.98
N LEU A 55 -19.80 -0.17 1.03
CA LEU A 55 -19.03 -0.19 2.28
C LEU A 55 -18.64 1.22 2.75
N THR A 56 -18.05 2.02 1.85
CA THR A 56 -17.51 3.37 2.12
C THR A 56 -17.83 4.38 1.02
N GLU A 57 -18.42 3.94 -0.07
CA GLU A 57 -18.85 4.77 -1.19
C GLU A 57 -20.31 4.44 -1.56
N PRO A 58 -21.07 5.47 -1.99
CA PRO A 58 -20.73 6.90 -2.05
C PRO A 58 -20.60 7.51 -0.64
N SER A 59 -19.91 8.65 -0.50
CA SER A 59 -19.45 9.21 0.79
C SER A 59 -20.53 9.45 1.85
N GLU A 60 -21.78 9.72 1.46
CA GLU A 60 -22.89 10.04 2.38
C GLU A 60 -24.03 9.00 2.36
N ASP A 61 -23.84 7.89 1.63
CA ASP A 61 -24.84 6.82 1.52
C ASP A 61 -24.19 5.43 1.49
N ASN A 62 -23.47 5.08 2.57
CA ASN A 62 -22.77 3.82 2.73
C ASN A 62 -22.83 3.31 4.16
N ALA A 63 -22.42 2.07 4.37
CA ALA A 63 -22.50 1.41 5.68
C ALA A 63 -21.64 2.13 6.75
N ASP A 64 -20.40 2.51 6.43
CA ASP A 64 -19.50 3.24 7.36
C ASP A 64 -20.14 4.55 7.81
N PHE A 65 -20.71 5.32 6.86
CA PHE A 65 -21.37 6.58 7.14
C PHE A 65 -22.51 6.40 8.15
N TYR A 66 -23.43 5.49 7.89
CA TYR A 66 -24.59 5.32 8.76
C TYR A 66 -24.26 4.74 10.13
N TYR A 67 -23.31 3.81 10.25
CA TYR A 67 -22.82 3.37 11.57
C TYR A 67 -22.20 4.52 12.36
N ARG A 68 -21.44 5.42 11.70
CA ARG A 68 -20.89 6.61 12.36
C ARG A 68 -21.99 7.60 12.78
N GLN A 69 -23.08 7.74 12.03
CA GLN A 69 -24.25 8.54 12.45
C GLN A 69 -24.89 7.95 13.72
N ALA A 70 -24.98 6.64 13.83
CA ALA A 70 -25.47 5.98 15.05
C ALA A 70 -24.53 6.24 16.24
N LEU A 71 -23.21 6.14 16.03
CA LEU A 71 -22.20 6.41 17.07
C LEU A 71 -22.09 7.90 17.45
N ALA A 72 -22.48 8.81 16.57
CA ALA A 72 -22.58 10.23 16.92
C ALA A 72 -23.69 10.50 17.96
N ILE A 73 -24.71 9.63 18.02
CA ILE A 73 -25.79 9.69 19.01
C ILE A 73 -25.38 8.94 20.29
N ASP A 74 -24.83 7.74 20.14
CA ASP A 74 -24.33 6.90 21.24
C ASP A 74 -22.98 6.31 20.88
N PRO A 75 -21.87 6.92 21.35
CA PRO A 75 -20.50 6.44 21.07
C PRO A 75 -20.20 5.02 21.57
N GLN A 76 -21.01 4.49 22.48
CA GLN A 76 -20.82 3.15 23.05
C GLN A 76 -21.81 2.12 22.45
N HIS A 77 -22.54 2.47 21.40
CA HIS A 77 -23.54 1.56 20.81
C HIS A 77 -22.87 0.33 20.20
N ALA A 78 -22.97 -0.81 20.89
CA ALA A 78 -22.28 -2.06 20.56
C ALA A 78 -22.55 -2.53 19.12
N GLY A 79 -23.80 -2.47 18.66
CA GLY A 79 -24.18 -2.90 17.31
C GLY A 79 -23.54 -2.04 16.21
N ALA A 80 -23.36 -0.73 16.43
CA ALA A 80 -22.73 0.14 15.45
C ALA A 80 -21.19 -0.05 15.43
N LEU A 81 -20.58 -0.30 16.59
CA LEU A 81 -19.14 -0.66 16.68
C LEU A 81 -18.84 -1.99 15.98
N ASP A 82 -19.67 -3.01 16.23
CA ASP A 82 -19.60 -4.29 15.52
C ASP A 82 -19.80 -4.11 14.00
N GLY A 83 -20.78 -3.29 13.62
CA GLY A 83 -21.04 -2.96 12.23
C GLY A 83 -19.84 -2.35 11.52
N LEU A 84 -19.14 -1.39 12.13
CA LEU A 84 -17.90 -0.83 11.58
C LEU A 84 -16.79 -1.88 11.45
N SER A 85 -16.68 -2.80 12.41
CA SER A 85 -15.73 -3.92 12.31
C SER A 85 -16.05 -4.80 11.11
N ARG A 86 -17.32 -5.12 10.87
CA ARG A 86 -17.77 -5.91 9.69
C ARG A 86 -17.52 -5.16 8.37
N VAL A 87 -17.72 -3.85 8.33
CA VAL A 87 -17.37 -3.01 7.17
C VAL A 87 -15.88 -3.11 6.87
N LEU A 88 -15.03 -2.99 7.89
CA LEU A 88 -13.58 -3.11 7.73
C LEU A 88 -13.18 -4.50 7.21
N GLN A 89 -13.74 -5.56 7.78
CA GLN A 89 -13.48 -6.93 7.33
C GLN A 89 -13.89 -7.15 5.87
N ALA A 90 -15.06 -6.65 5.47
CA ALA A 90 -15.55 -6.73 4.09
C ALA A 90 -14.64 -5.96 3.11
N ARG A 91 -14.13 -4.78 3.51
CA ARG A 91 -13.15 -4.02 2.72
C ARG A 91 -11.84 -4.80 2.55
N ILE A 92 -11.31 -5.35 3.64
CA ILE A 92 -10.09 -6.17 3.59
C ILE A 92 -10.29 -7.34 2.63
N ALA A 93 -11.37 -8.10 2.78
CA ALA A 93 -11.66 -9.25 1.91
C ALA A 93 -11.74 -8.85 0.42
N ARG A 94 -12.41 -7.71 0.12
CA ARG A 94 -12.48 -7.18 -1.25
C ARG A 94 -11.10 -6.84 -1.81
N TYR A 95 -10.24 -6.17 -1.01
CA TYR A 95 -8.92 -5.76 -1.46
C TYR A 95 -7.94 -6.93 -1.57
N LEU A 96 -8.07 -7.95 -0.72
CA LEU A 96 -7.34 -9.21 -0.90
C LEU A 96 -7.71 -9.88 -2.24
N ALA A 97 -9.00 -9.96 -2.57
CA ALA A 97 -9.43 -10.52 -3.84
C ALA A 97 -8.89 -9.73 -5.06
N LEU A 98 -8.88 -8.38 -4.99
CA LEU A 98 -8.30 -7.53 -6.02
C LEU A 98 -6.79 -7.71 -6.14
N ALA A 99 -6.08 -7.87 -5.03
CA ALA A 99 -4.65 -8.16 -5.02
C ALA A 99 -4.33 -9.50 -5.69
N GLU A 100 -5.08 -10.55 -5.35
CA GLU A 100 -4.93 -11.87 -5.98
C GLU A 100 -5.20 -11.84 -7.48
N GLN A 101 -6.27 -11.14 -7.89
CA GLN A 101 -6.56 -10.92 -9.31
C GLN A 101 -5.43 -10.17 -10.01
N SER A 102 -4.87 -9.15 -9.35
CA SER A 102 -3.75 -8.37 -9.91
C SER A 102 -2.49 -9.23 -10.07
N ILE A 103 -2.23 -10.17 -9.16
CA ILE A 103 -1.13 -11.14 -9.32
C ILE A 103 -1.38 -12.05 -10.53
N ALA A 104 -2.60 -12.58 -10.68
CA ALA A 104 -2.96 -13.42 -11.81
C ALA A 104 -2.79 -12.68 -13.15
N ASP A 105 -3.13 -11.40 -13.19
CA ASP A 105 -2.99 -10.51 -14.35
C ASP A 105 -1.57 -9.97 -14.53
N LYS A 106 -0.61 -10.35 -13.67
CA LYS A 106 0.78 -9.86 -13.65
C LYS A 106 0.93 -8.36 -13.38
N ARG A 107 -0.09 -7.73 -12.80
CA ARG A 107 -0.08 -6.34 -12.33
C ARG A 107 0.50 -6.29 -10.91
N LEU A 108 1.79 -6.57 -10.78
CA LEU A 108 2.43 -6.71 -9.47
C LEU A 108 2.64 -5.35 -8.78
N LEU A 109 3.25 -4.37 -9.50
CA LEU A 109 3.55 -3.01 -9.06
C LEU A 109 2.86 -1.94 -9.90
N LEU A 110 2.55 -2.24 -11.14
CA LEU A 110 1.96 -1.31 -12.10
C LEU A 110 0.66 -1.91 -12.69
N PRO A 111 -0.35 -1.08 -12.95
CA PRO A 111 -0.41 0.37 -12.70
C PRO A 111 -0.31 0.69 -11.20
N GLU A 112 0.13 1.90 -10.84
CA GLU A 112 0.46 2.25 -9.45
C GLU A 112 -0.75 2.14 -8.51
N GLU A 113 -1.96 2.53 -8.97
CA GLU A 113 -3.21 2.50 -8.19
C GLU A 113 -4.09 1.25 -8.48
N ASP A 114 -3.60 0.29 -9.29
CA ASP A 114 -4.32 -0.94 -9.63
C ASP A 114 -3.34 -2.12 -9.75
N SER A 115 -2.57 -2.36 -8.68
CA SER A 115 -1.59 -3.43 -8.59
C SER A 115 -1.73 -4.23 -7.30
N ALA A 116 -1.16 -5.42 -7.28
CA ALA A 116 -1.18 -6.26 -6.08
C ALA A 116 -0.57 -5.53 -4.86
N VAL A 117 0.59 -4.87 -5.05
CA VAL A 117 1.24 -4.10 -3.99
C VAL A 117 0.39 -2.95 -3.51
N TYR A 118 -0.31 -2.24 -4.41
CA TYR A 118 -1.25 -1.18 -4.03
C TYR A 118 -2.33 -1.71 -3.10
N TYR A 119 -3.01 -2.78 -3.48
CA TYR A 119 -4.11 -3.32 -2.69
C TYR A 119 -3.66 -3.86 -1.33
N TYR A 120 -2.53 -4.58 -1.24
CA TYR A 120 -1.98 -5.01 0.04
C TYR A 120 -1.59 -3.84 0.93
N ARG A 121 -1.01 -2.77 0.39
CA ARG A 121 -0.68 -1.57 1.16
C ARG A 121 -1.91 -0.82 1.67
N GLN A 122 -2.99 -0.78 0.89
CA GLN A 122 -4.26 -0.22 1.37
C GLN A 122 -4.77 -0.99 2.59
N ILE A 123 -4.71 -2.32 2.57
CA ILE A 123 -5.09 -3.16 3.73
C ILE A 123 -4.22 -2.83 4.95
N LEU A 124 -2.90 -2.74 4.76
CA LEU A 124 -1.97 -2.40 5.86
C LEU A 124 -2.17 -0.98 6.39
N GLY A 125 -2.69 -0.07 5.58
CA GLY A 125 -3.10 1.27 6.03
C GLY A 125 -4.27 1.23 7.01
N TRP A 126 -5.16 0.24 6.92
CA TRP A 126 -6.29 0.06 7.84
C TRP A 126 -6.00 -0.93 8.97
N SER A 127 -5.20 -1.93 8.70
CA SER A 127 -4.81 -3.02 9.61
C SER A 127 -3.33 -3.34 9.42
N PRO A 128 -2.42 -2.62 10.14
CA PRO A 128 -0.97 -2.73 9.93
C PRO A 128 -0.40 -4.14 10.12
N ASP A 129 -1.03 -4.93 10.99
CA ASP A 129 -0.59 -6.30 11.31
C ASP A 129 -1.37 -7.38 10.52
N ASN A 130 -2.05 -7.01 9.43
CA ASN A 130 -2.78 -7.98 8.62
C ASN A 130 -1.84 -9.00 7.99
N ALA A 131 -1.87 -10.23 8.49
CA ALA A 131 -0.95 -11.29 8.11
C ALA A 131 -1.05 -11.68 6.62
N GLU A 132 -2.27 -11.66 6.04
CA GLU A 132 -2.48 -12.00 4.63
C GLU A 132 -1.88 -10.95 3.71
N ALA A 133 -2.03 -9.66 4.04
CA ALA A 133 -1.44 -8.58 3.26
C ALA A 133 0.09 -8.57 3.35
N LEU A 134 0.67 -8.81 4.53
CA LEU A 134 2.11 -8.95 4.71
C LEU A 134 2.66 -10.13 3.90
N ALA A 135 2.03 -11.30 4.02
CA ALA A 135 2.41 -12.48 3.23
C ALA A 135 2.25 -12.25 1.72
N GLY A 136 1.24 -11.47 1.32
CA GLY A 136 1.01 -11.07 -0.07
C GLY A 136 2.15 -10.22 -0.63
N LEU A 137 2.65 -9.23 0.12
CA LEU A 137 3.81 -8.42 -0.27
C LEU A 137 5.07 -9.29 -0.39
N SER A 138 5.32 -10.18 0.57
CA SER A 138 6.44 -11.12 0.50
C SER A 138 6.33 -12.03 -0.73
N ARG A 139 5.14 -12.52 -1.06
CA ARG A 139 4.90 -13.31 -2.28
C ARG A 139 5.22 -12.52 -3.55
N VAL A 140 4.84 -11.25 -3.63
CA VAL A 140 5.21 -10.38 -4.76
C VAL A 140 6.72 -10.20 -4.85
N ALA A 141 7.41 -9.98 -3.73
CA ALA A 141 8.87 -9.87 -3.68
C ALA A 141 9.55 -11.15 -4.21
N LEU A 142 9.06 -12.33 -3.82
CA LEU A 142 9.56 -13.62 -4.30
C LEU A 142 9.33 -13.82 -5.81
N LEU A 143 8.20 -13.36 -6.35
CA LEU A 143 7.98 -13.39 -7.80
C LEU A 143 9.02 -12.54 -8.56
N TYR A 144 9.36 -11.37 -8.05
CA TYR A 144 10.43 -10.55 -8.63
C TYR A 144 11.81 -11.17 -8.46
N ARG A 145 12.10 -11.83 -7.34
CA ARG A 145 13.33 -12.65 -7.17
C ARG A 145 13.44 -13.70 -8.28
N ASP A 146 12.36 -14.40 -8.56
CA ASP A 146 12.38 -15.46 -9.59
C ASP A 146 12.58 -14.87 -11.00
N LEU A 147 12.01 -13.69 -11.27
CA LEU A 147 12.26 -12.94 -12.50
C LEU A 147 13.71 -12.47 -12.60
N ALA A 148 14.31 -12.00 -11.51
CA ALA A 148 15.72 -11.63 -11.43
C ALA A 148 16.63 -12.83 -11.71
N ASN A 149 16.36 -13.98 -11.10
CA ASN A 149 17.08 -15.23 -11.35
C ASN A 149 16.96 -15.67 -12.81
N ALA A 150 15.79 -15.51 -13.41
CA ALA A 150 15.61 -15.80 -14.84
C ALA A 150 16.42 -14.84 -15.74
N ALA A 151 16.58 -13.57 -15.37
CA ALA A 151 17.43 -12.62 -16.06
C ALA A 151 18.92 -12.97 -15.91
N TYR A 152 19.38 -13.36 -14.73
CA TYR A 152 20.75 -13.84 -14.51
C TYR A 152 21.10 -15.06 -15.37
N ARG A 153 20.18 -16.03 -15.48
CA ARG A 153 20.40 -17.21 -16.38
C ARG A 153 20.57 -16.84 -17.84
N ARG A 154 20.06 -15.68 -18.28
CA ARG A 154 20.25 -15.14 -19.64
C ARG A 154 21.42 -14.17 -19.74
N SER A 155 22.17 -13.97 -18.64
CA SER A 155 23.23 -12.97 -18.54
C SER A 155 22.73 -11.53 -18.76
N ASP A 156 21.44 -11.28 -18.53
CA ASP A 156 20.83 -9.95 -18.62
C ASP A 156 20.90 -9.26 -17.24
N PHE A 157 22.09 -8.80 -16.91
CA PHE A 157 22.38 -8.17 -15.62
C PHE A 157 21.57 -6.89 -15.35
N PRO A 158 21.34 -5.99 -16.34
CA PRO A 158 20.48 -4.83 -16.13
C PRO A 158 19.03 -5.20 -15.81
N ALA A 159 18.48 -6.20 -16.52
CA ALA A 159 17.13 -6.68 -16.21
C ALA A 159 17.07 -7.35 -14.84
N ALA A 160 18.10 -8.11 -14.44
CA ALA A 160 18.15 -8.71 -13.12
C ALA A 160 18.11 -7.66 -12.01
N LEU A 161 18.92 -6.60 -12.12
CA LEU A 161 18.93 -5.49 -11.15
C LEU A 161 17.54 -4.81 -11.08
N ALA A 162 16.95 -4.52 -12.23
CA ALA A 162 15.60 -3.90 -12.27
C ALA A 162 14.54 -4.76 -11.57
N MET A 163 14.61 -6.10 -11.68
CA MET A 163 13.70 -7.00 -10.97
C MET A 163 13.96 -7.02 -9.45
N ILE A 164 15.24 -7.02 -9.03
CA ILE A 164 15.61 -6.92 -7.61
C ILE A 164 15.03 -5.65 -7.00
N GLU A 165 15.23 -4.49 -7.66
CA GLU A 165 14.73 -3.20 -7.19
C GLU A 165 13.20 -3.17 -7.08
N ARG A 166 12.49 -3.75 -8.05
CA ARG A 166 11.02 -3.89 -8.00
C ARG A 166 10.57 -4.80 -6.84
N GLY A 167 11.27 -5.89 -6.59
CA GLY A 167 10.96 -6.74 -5.45
C GLY A 167 11.17 -6.04 -4.11
N LEU A 168 12.23 -5.24 -3.99
CA LEU A 168 12.49 -4.40 -2.82
C LEU A 168 11.48 -3.24 -2.68
N GLN A 169 10.86 -2.79 -3.77
CA GLN A 169 9.71 -1.87 -3.67
C GLN A 169 8.52 -2.55 -3.01
N ALA A 170 8.27 -3.83 -3.27
CA ALA A 170 7.19 -4.56 -2.61
C ALA A 170 7.50 -4.81 -1.13
N GLU A 171 8.69 -5.32 -0.82
CA GLU A 171 9.17 -5.66 0.52
C GLU A 171 10.61 -5.16 0.72
N PRO A 172 10.80 -3.92 1.26
CA PRO A 172 12.11 -3.28 1.36
C PRO A 172 13.13 -4.01 2.24
N GLN A 173 12.69 -4.85 3.16
CA GLN A 173 13.53 -5.61 4.08
C GLN A 173 13.64 -7.10 3.69
N ASN A 174 13.29 -7.46 2.46
CA ASN A 174 13.41 -8.86 2.01
C ASN A 174 14.88 -9.29 1.99
N PRO A 175 15.30 -10.26 2.82
CA PRO A 175 16.69 -10.60 3.01
C PRO A 175 17.35 -11.20 1.75
N GLU A 176 16.58 -12.00 1.00
CA GLU A 176 17.11 -12.63 -0.22
C GLU A 176 17.37 -11.58 -1.31
N LEU A 177 16.47 -10.63 -1.50
CA LEU A 177 16.63 -9.57 -2.49
C LEU A 177 17.74 -8.58 -2.11
N LEU A 178 17.89 -8.26 -0.82
CA LEU A 178 19.01 -7.43 -0.32
C LEU A 178 20.35 -8.12 -0.56
N GLN A 179 20.43 -9.44 -0.31
CA GLN A 179 21.61 -10.22 -0.62
C GLN A 179 21.90 -10.20 -2.13
N MET A 180 20.92 -10.47 -2.97
CA MET A 180 21.08 -10.43 -4.44
C MET A 180 21.53 -9.06 -4.94
N GLN A 181 21.02 -7.98 -4.34
CA GLN A 181 21.45 -6.61 -4.67
C GLN A 181 22.93 -6.39 -4.34
N GLY A 182 23.39 -6.85 -3.17
CA GLY A 182 24.80 -6.79 -2.77
C GLY A 182 25.72 -7.60 -3.72
N GLU A 183 25.34 -8.82 -4.05
CA GLU A 183 26.07 -9.67 -5.00
C GLU A 183 26.14 -9.04 -6.40
N HIS A 184 25.04 -8.43 -6.87
CA HIS A 184 25.01 -7.72 -8.14
C HIS A 184 25.97 -6.52 -8.15
N GLN A 185 25.99 -5.73 -7.07
CA GLN A 185 26.92 -4.61 -6.93
C GLN A 185 28.38 -5.06 -6.96
N GLN A 186 28.69 -6.20 -6.31
CA GLN A 186 30.03 -6.79 -6.33
C GLN A 186 30.42 -7.23 -7.74
N LEU A 187 29.55 -7.92 -8.45
CA LEU A 187 29.78 -8.32 -9.85
C LEU A 187 30.09 -7.13 -10.76
N LEU A 188 29.35 -6.03 -10.60
CA LEU A 188 29.63 -4.79 -11.36
C LEU A 188 30.98 -4.17 -11.00
N ALA A 189 31.32 -4.16 -9.71
CA ALA A 189 32.62 -3.65 -9.26
C ALA A 189 33.77 -4.46 -9.83
N ASP A 190 33.66 -5.78 -9.78
CA ASP A 190 34.68 -6.70 -10.32
C ASP A 190 34.84 -6.56 -11.84
N ALA A 191 33.74 -6.44 -12.58
CA ALA A 191 33.74 -6.21 -14.01
C ALA A 191 34.41 -4.87 -14.38
N ARG A 192 34.11 -3.80 -13.62
CA ARG A 192 34.78 -2.50 -13.80
C ARG A 192 36.28 -2.57 -13.53
N ALA A 193 36.67 -3.27 -12.46
CA ALA A 193 38.09 -3.46 -12.13
C ALA A 193 38.82 -4.27 -13.19
N ALA A 194 38.22 -5.34 -13.71
CA ALA A 194 38.79 -6.14 -14.80
C ALA A 194 38.96 -5.33 -16.08
N ASN A 195 37.94 -4.53 -16.46
CA ASN A 195 38.01 -3.66 -17.63
C ASN A 195 39.10 -2.58 -17.48
N ALA A 196 39.26 -1.99 -16.30
CA ALA A 196 40.28 -1.00 -16.01
C ALA A 196 41.70 -1.63 -16.13
N ARG A 197 41.90 -2.84 -15.60
CA ARG A 197 43.16 -3.59 -15.74
C ARG A 197 43.48 -3.90 -17.21
N ALA A 198 42.48 -4.40 -17.96
CA ALA A 198 42.65 -4.69 -19.38
C ALA A 198 42.98 -3.42 -20.20
N ALA A 199 42.39 -2.29 -19.87
CA ALA A 199 42.72 -1.01 -20.51
C ALA A 199 44.15 -0.54 -20.18
N ALA A 200 44.57 -0.68 -18.91
CA ALA A 200 45.93 -0.35 -18.49
C ALA A 200 46.97 -1.24 -19.18
N ASP A 201 46.70 -2.56 -19.28
CA ASP A 201 47.59 -3.50 -19.98
C ASP A 201 47.72 -3.20 -21.47
N ARG A 202 46.62 -2.81 -22.13
CA ARG A 202 46.64 -2.36 -23.54
C ARG A 202 47.50 -1.10 -23.71
N ALA A 203 47.27 -0.10 -22.87
CA ALA A 203 48.05 1.13 -22.90
C ALA A 203 49.57 0.86 -22.69
N ALA A 204 49.90 0.00 -21.72
CA ALA A 204 51.30 -0.38 -21.46
C ALA A 204 51.96 -1.13 -22.65
N ARG A 205 51.19 -2.00 -23.34
CA ARG A 205 51.66 -2.67 -24.57
C ARG A 205 51.90 -1.68 -25.71
N GLU A 206 50.98 -0.80 -25.96
CA GLU A 206 51.09 0.26 -26.97
C GLU A 206 52.30 1.18 -26.70
N GLU A 207 52.56 1.52 -25.44
CA GLU A 207 53.70 2.34 -25.06
C GLU A 207 55.04 1.57 -25.26
N ARG A 208 55.10 0.28 -24.91
CA ARG A 208 56.24 -0.57 -25.20
C ARG A 208 56.52 -0.72 -26.71
N GLU A 209 55.48 -0.90 -27.52
CA GLU A 209 55.61 -0.96 -28.97
C GLU A 209 56.10 0.36 -29.56
N ARG A 210 55.57 1.49 -29.06
CA ARG A 210 56.03 2.84 -29.45
C ARG A 210 57.49 3.07 -29.07
N SER A 211 57.91 2.62 -27.88
CA SER A 211 59.27 2.78 -27.39
C SER A 211 60.28 1.82 -28.06
N SER A 212 59.81 0.65 -28.51
CA SER A 212 60.68 -0.38 -29.16
C SER A 212 60.80 -0.14 -30.67
N ASN A 213 60.05 0.72 -31.32
CA ASN A 213 60.13 1.00 -32.75
C ASN A 213 61.44 1.76 -33.07
N PRO A 214 62.41 1.12 -33.77
CA PRO A 214 63.70 1.71 -34.03
C PRO A 214 63.63 2.98 -34.89
N ILE A 215 62.63 3.09 -35.76
CA ILE A 215 62.47 4.24 -36.63
C ILE A 215 62.03 5.47 -35.79
N LYS A 216 61.16 5.27 -34.80
CA LYS A 216 60.71 6.35 -33.90
C LYS A 216 61.83 6.79 -32.94
N ARG A 217 62.66 5.89 -32.47
CA ARG A 217 63.87 6.24 -31.70
C ARG A 217 64.83 7.09 -32.51
N ALA A 218 65.14 6.68 -33.76
CA ALA A 218 65.95 7.46 -34.68
C ALA A 218 65.37 8.86 -34.96
N TRP A 219 64.05 8.95 -35.18
CA TRP A 219 63.39 10.21 -35.42
C TRP A 219 63.43 11.16 -34.23
N ASN A 220 63.13 10.67 -33.02
CA ASN A 220 63.22 11.49 -31.80
C ASN A 220 64.67 11.91 -31.45
N ASN A 221 65.68 11.09 -31.78
CA ASN A 221 67.07 11.46 -31.60
C ASN A 221 67.52 12.49 -32.60
N ILE A 222 66.96 12.56 -33.80
CA ILE A 222 67.37 13.48 -34.88
C ILE A 222 66.59 14.79 -34.82
N PHE A 223 65.29 14.76 -34.46
CA PHE A 223 64.38 15.92 -34.59
C PHE A 223 63.77 16.37 -33.27
N GLY A 224 64.07 15.72 -32.14
CA GLY A 224 63.49 15.96 -30.79
C GLY A 224 64.29 16.88 -29.90
N GLN A 225 64.79 18.02 -30.46
CA GLN A 225 65.36 19.15 -29.68
C GLN A 225 64.41 20.34 -29.82
#